data_c73fb2db44cef1df74eb85130efbb435
#
_entry.id   c73fb2db44cef1df74eb85130efbb435
#
_cell.length_a   1.000
_cell.length_b   1.000
_cell.length_c   1.000
_cell.angle_alpha   90.00
_cell.angle_beta   90.00
_cell.angle_gamma   90.00
#
_symmetry.space_group_name_H-M   'P 1'
#
loop_
_entity.id
_entity.type
_entity.pdbx_description
1 polymer ?
#
loop_
_entity_poly.entity_id
_entity_poly.type
_entity_poly.pdbx_seq_one_letter_code
_entity_poly.pdbx_strand_id
1 'polypeptide(L)'
;MNLFKRDFQALAIIGNGFDLNHGYKTDYKSFAENIESPCLENFKAYCKNENITSWYLFEENIRILSERIFLKSMSENCNFEDNRRGAERLTNTFQEIRALLKRYLFQETSCKPVLKNPQIAEYLNNHTIAINFNYTKTAEAYTSNVIYVHGSLEENDIILGYDYRDEPCLAQFED
;
A
#
# COMPACT_ATOMS: atom_id res chain seq x y z
N MET A 1 22.53 -25.08 -21.29
CA MET A 1 21.45 -25.48 -20.36
C MET A 1 20.39 -24.40 -20.42
N ASN A 2 19.24 -24.68 -21.05
CA ASN A 2 18.23 -23.67 -21.35
C ASN A 2 17.41 -23.39 -20.08
N LEU A 3 17.69 -22.30 -19.39
CA LEU A 3 17.05 -21.86 -18.15
C LEU A 3 15.63 -21.29 -18.33
N PHE A 4 15.07 -21.32 -19.56
CA PHE A 4 13.84 -20.57 -19.92
C PHE A 4 12.65 -21.43 -20.36
N LYS A 5 12.57 -22.70 -19.96
CA LYS A 5 11.33 -23.48 -20.11
C LYS A 5 10.83 -23.98 -18.76
N ARG A 6 10.35 -23.07 -17.93
CA ARG A 6 9.34 -23.42 -16.94
C ARG A 6 7.99 -23.30 -17.66
N ASP A 7 7.31 -24.40 -17.89
CA ASP A 7 5.96 -24.39 -18.44
C ASP A 7 5.00 -23.94 -17.32
N PHE A 8 4.79 -22.62 -17.23
CA PHE A 8 3.75 -22.07 -16.38
C PHE A 8 2.40 -22.37 -16.99
N GLN A 9 1.48 -22.87 -16.16
CA GLN A 9 0.14 -23.29 -16.56
C GLN A 9 -0.93 -22.30 -16.11
N ALA A 10 -0.61 -21.46 -15.12
CA ALA A 10 -1.56 -20.53 -14.53
C ALA A 10 -0.90 -19.22 -14.08
N LEU A 11 -1.71 -18.15 -14.05
CA LEU A 11 -1.42 -16.86 -13.48
C LEU A 11 -2.42 -16.62 -12.35
N ALA A 12 -1.92 -16.32 -11.13
CA ALA A 12 -2.74 -15.94 -10.01
C ALA A 12 -2.52 -14.47 -9.66
N ILE A 13 -3.60 -13.73 -9.42
CA ILE A 13 -3.56 -12.37 -8.91
C ILE A 13 -3.93 -12.43 -7.43
N ILE A 14 -3.04 -11.96 -6.57
CA ILE A 14 -3.16 -12.05 -5.12
C ILE A 14 -3.27 -10.64 -4.54
N GLY A 15 -4.33 -10.42 -3.77
CA GLY A 15 -4.57 -9.19 -3.02
C GLY A 15 -4.79 -9.49 -1.54
N ASN A 16 -5.11 -8.45 -0.75
CA ASN A 16 -5.16 -8.51 0.71
C ASN A 16 -6.10 -9.59 1.28
N GLY A 17 -7.17 -9.93 0.55
CA GLY A 17 -8.06 -11.04 0.92
C GLY A 17 -7.35 -12.39 1.10
N PHE A 18 -6.23 -12.58 0.42
CA PHE A 18 -5.41 -13.78 0.58
C PHE A 18 -4.78 -13.86 1.98
N ASP A 19 -4.20 -12.77 2.45
CA ASP A 19 -3.63 -12.69 3.80
C ASP A 19 -4.70 -12.83 4.88
N LEU A 20 -5.83 -12.15 4.70
CA LEU A 20 -6.97 -12.24 5.62
C LEU A 20 -7.50 -13.67 5.74
N ASN A 21 -7.56 -14.41 4.63
CA ASN A 21 -7.95 -15.82 4.62
C ASN A 21 -6.97 -16.73 5.39
N HIS A 22 -5.72 -16.30 5.53
CA HIS A 22 -4.69 -16.98 6.35
C HIS A 22 -4.67 -16.51 7.81
N GLY A 23 -5.63 -15.66 8.20
CA GLY A 23 -5.78 -15.17 9.56
C GLY A 23 -4.86 -14.02 9.94
N TYR A 24 -4.20 -13.38 8.97
CA TYR A 24 -3.42 -12.17 9.20
C TYR A 24 -4.30 -10.92 9.10
N LYS A 25 -4.11 -9.99 10.01
CA LYS A 25 -4.83 -8.70 10.03
C LYS A 25 -4.05 -7.65 9.25
N THR A 26 -3.97 -7.81 7.93
CA THR A 26 -3.11 -6.99 7.07
C THR A 26 -3.84 -5.85 6.35
N ASP A 27 -5.13 -5.65 6.65
CA ASP A 27 -5.90 -4.53 6.10
C ASP A 27 -5.61 -3.21 6.82
N TYR A 28 -5.81 -2.10 6.11
CA TYR A 28 -5.56 -0.75 6.63
C TYR A 28 -6.40 -0.40 7.86
N LYS A 29 -7.62 -0.93 7.95
CA LYS A 29 -8.47 -0.70 9.11
C LYS A 29 -7.90 -1.37 10.35
N SER A 30 -7.50 -2.63 10.23
CA SER A 30 -6.82 -3.36 11.33
C SER A 30 -5.52 -2.67 11.74
N PHE A 31 -4.71 -2.20 10.80
CA PHE A 31 -3.54 -1.40 11.10
C PHE A 31 -3.91 -0.14 11.90
N ALA A 32 -4.89 0.60 11.43
CA ALA A 32 -5.32 1.85 12.04
C ALA A 32 -5.91 1.68 13.45
N GLU A 33 -6.54 0.54 13.73
CA GLU A 33 -7.11 0.21 15.04
C GLU A 33 -6.09 -0.32 16.04
N ASN A 34 -4.96 -0.87 15.57
CA ASN A 34 -3.97 -1.52 16.43
C ASN A 34 -2.69 -0.70 16.65
N ILE A 35 -2.55 0.44 15.96
CA ILE A 35 -1.39 1.31 16.10
C ILE A 35 -1.79 2.64 16.72
N GLU A 36 -1.25 2.92 17.90
CA GLU A 36 -1.32 4.23 18.53
C GLU A 36 -0.08 5.05 18.12
N SER A 37 -0.30 6.19 17.48
CA SER A 37 0.77 7.07 17.05
C SER A 37 0.28 8.52 16.95
N PRO A 38 1.04 9.51 17.46
CA PRO A 38 0.72 10.92 17.25
C PRO A 38 0.58 11.29 15.77
N CYS A 39 1.36 10.64 14.90
CA CYS A 39 1.26 10.84 13.46
C CYS A 39 -0.11 10.42 12.92
N LEU A 40 -0.61 9.25 13.30
CA LEU A 40 -1.94 8.78 12.89
C LEU A 40 -3.06 9.65 13.45
N GLU A 41 -2.96 10.11 14.69
CA GLU A 41 -3.95 11.02 15.28
C GLU A 41 -3.97 12.39 14.56
N ASN A 42 -2.80 12.92 14.23
CA ASN A 42 -2.69 14.15 13.43
C ASN A 42 -3.28 13.95 12.02
N PHE A 43 -3.03 12.80 11.39
CA PHE A 43 -3.59 12.49 10.08
C PHE A 43 -5.12 12.35 10.13
N LYS A 44 -5.66 11.67 11.16
CA LYS A 44 -7.11 11.59 11.42
C LYS A 44 -7.73 12.98 11.57
N ALA A 45 -7.10 13.83 12.38
CA ALA A 45 -7.57 15.20 12.59
C ALA A 45 -7.54 16.00 11.29
N TYR A 46 -6.49 15.84 10.49
CA TYR A 46 -6.39 16.50 9.19
C TYR A 46 -7.48 16.01 8.23
N CYS A 47 -7.68 14.70 8.10
CA CYS A 47 -8.76 14.14 7.29
C CYS A 47 -10.14 14.67 7.74
N LYS A 48 -10.39 14.71 9.06
CA LYS A 48 -11.64 15.24 9.60
C LYS A 48 -11.88 16.71 9.25
N ASN A 49 -10.85 17.55 9.33
CA ASN A 49 -10.93 18.95 8.97
C ASN A 49 -11.24 19.15 7.48
N GLU A 50 -10.82 18.21 6.65
CA GLU A 50 -11.09 18.19 5.21
C GLU A 50 -12.36 17.39 4.86
N ASN A 51 -13.21 17.03 5.85
CA ASN A 51 -14.44 16.26 5.70
C ASN A 51 -14.26 14.84 5.10
N ILE A 52 -13.11 14.23 5.36
CA ILE A 52 -12.81 12.84 4.97
C ILE A 52 -13.16 11.92 6.14
N THR A 53 -14.13 11.03 5.95
CA THR A 53 -14.63 10.14 7.00
C THR A 53 -13.86 8.82 7.11
N SER A 54 -13.40 8.28 5.98
CA SER A 54 -12.69 7.00 5.91
C SER A 54 -11.17 7.20 5.97
N TRP A 55 -10.68 7.75 7.07
CA TRP A 55 -9.28 8.14 7.24
C TRP A 55 -8.28 6.98 7.08
N TYR A 56 -8.69 5.74 7.26
CA TYR A 56 -7.87 4.53 7.08
C TYR A 56 -7.65 4.15 5.60
N LEU A 57 -8.33 4.79 4.67
CA LEU A 57 -8.04 4.65 3.24
C LEU A 57 -6.87 5.59 2.87
N PHE A 58 -5.67 5.26 3.34
CA PHE A 58 -4.51 6.15 3.29
C PHE A 58 -4.16 6.61 1.88
N GLU A 59 -4.08 5.72 0.91
CA GLU A 59 -3.69 6.02 -0.46
C GLU A 59 -4.69 6.99 -1.11
N GLU A 60 -5.98 6.72 -0.98
CA GLU A 60 -7.03 7.58 -1.49
C GLU A 60 -7.05 8.96 -0.80
N ASN A 61 -6.87 8.97 0.52
CA ASN A 61 -6.86 10.21 1.29
C ASN A 61 -5.65 11.08 0.93
N ILE A 62 -4.48 10.50 0.72
CA ILE A 62 -3.29 11.24 0.29
C ILE A 62 -3.50 11.82 -1.10
N ARG A 63 -4.10 11.07 -2.03
CA ARG A 63 -4.50 11.59 -3.33
C ARG A 63 -5.38 12.82 -3.21
N ILE A 64 -6.50 12.70 -2.47
CA ILE A 64 -7.45 13.81 -2.25
C ILE A 64 -6.77 15.03 -1.62
N LEU A 65 -5.94 14.81 -0.61
CA LEU A 65 -5.25 15.90 0.09
C LEU A 65 -4.19 16.57 -0.78
N SER A 66 -3.46 15.81 -1.58
CA SER A 66 -2.47 16.33 -2.54
C SER A 66 -3.15 17.20 -3.60
N GLU A 67 -4.26 16.73 -4.16
CA GLU A 67 -5.06 17.46 -5.13
C GLU A 67 -5.57 18.78 -4.56
N ARG A 68 -6.08 18.78 -3.33
CA ARG A 68 -6.54 20.01 -2.66
C ARG A 68 -5.42 21.01 -2.42
N ILE A 69 -4.23 20.57 -2.03
CA ILE A 69 -3.07 21.43 -1.88
C ILE A 69 -2.70 22.03 -3.22
N PHE A 70 -2.70 21.23 -4.29
CA PHE A 70 -2.42 21.67 -5.64
C PHE A 70 -3.43 22.72 -6.10
N LEU A 71 -4.74 22.46 -5.98
CA LEU A 71 -5.79 23.41 -6.36
C LEU A 71 -5.70 24.75 -5.59
N LYS A 72 -5.37 24.69 -4.29
CA LYS A 72 -5.09 25.90 -3.50
C LYS A 72 -3.89 26.67 -4.04
N SER A 73 -2.87 26.00 -4.55
CA SER A 73 -1.67 26.64 -5.11
C SER A 73 -1.96 27.42 -6.39
N MET A 74 -3.01 27.06 -7.12
CA MET A 74 -3.41 27.71 -8.36
C MET A 74 -4.38 28.90 -8.15
N SER A 75 -4.82 29.15 -6.93
CA SER A 75 -5.73 30.26 -6.64
C SER A 75 -5.01 31.62 -6.65
N GLU A 76 -5.70 32.68 -7.10
CA GLU A 76 -5.14 34.05 -7.16
C GLU A 76 -4.68 34.60 -5.79
N ASN A 77 -5.22 34.05 -4.69
CA ASN A 77 -4.88 34.42 -3.31
C ASN A 77 -3.92 33.40 -2.65
N CYS A 78 -3.14 32.70 -3.46
CA CYS A 78 -2.24 31.65 -2.97
C CYS A 78 -1.12 32.25 -2.10
N ASN A 79 -1.04 31.78 -0.86
CA ASN A 79 0.19 31.93 -0.08
C ASN A 79 1.09 30.74 -0.38
N PHE A 80 2.09 30.94 -1.25
CA PHE A 80 3.02 29.91 -1.69
C PHE A 80 3.73 29.22 -0.51
N GLU A 81 4.12 29.98 0.51
CA GLU A 81 4.84 29.43 1.67
C GLU A 81 3.95 28.50 2.51
N ASP A 82 2.67 28.84 2.69
CA ASP A 82 1.72 27.98 3.44
C ASP A 82 1.41 26.70 2.66
N ASN A 83 1.31 26.76 1.34
CA ASN A 83 1.13 25.58 0.50
C ASN A 83 2.35 24.68 0.50
N ARG A 84 3.55 25.24 0.39
CA ARG A 84 4.80 24.49 0.50
C ARG A 84 4.90 23.76 1.84
N ARG A 85 4.60 24.43 2.95
CA ARG A 85 4.55 23.80 4.28
C ARG A 85 3.49 22.72 4.39
N GLY A 86 2.34 22.91 3.74
CA GLY A 86 1.26 21.92 3.67
C GLY A 86 1.72 20.65 2.96
N ALA A 87 2.36 20.78 1.81
CA ALA A 87 2.90 19.68 1.04
C ALA A 87 4.02 18.93 1.80
N GLU A 88 4.94 19.66 2.43
CA GLU A 88 6.01 19.06 3.25
C GLU A 88 5.44 18.27 4.43
N ARG A 89 4.44 18.81 5.14
CA ARG A 89 3.78 18.10 6.23
C ARG A 89 3.09 16.83 5.75
N LEU A 90 2.37 16.89 4.63
CA LEU A 90 1.71 15.72 4.06
C LEU A 90 2.72 14.64 3.68
N THR A 91 3.82 15.02 3.02
CA THR A 91 4.90 14.11 2.64
C THR A 91 5.53 13.43 3.85
N ASN A 92 5.86 14.20 4.89
CA ASN A 92 6.45 13.65 6.12
C ASN A 92 5.48 12.69 6.82
N THR A 93 4.20 13.09 6.94
CA THR A 93 3.15 12.23 7.51
C THR A 93 3.02 10.91 6.74
N PHE A 94 3.06 10.96 5.41
CA PHE A 94 3.01 9.78 4.56
C PHE A 94 4.20 8.84 4.80
N GLN A 95 5.41 9.37 4.89
CA GLN A 95 6.61 8.57 5.17
C GLN A 95 6.55 7.90 6.54
N GLU A 96 6.04 8.60 7.55
CA GLU A 96 5.85 8.03 8.90
C GLU A 96 4.78 6.93 8.88
N ILE A 97 3.62 7.15 8.22
CA ILE A 97 2.58 6.13 8.08
C ILE A 97 3.12 4.89 7.38
N ARG A 98 3.90 5.06 6.32
CA ARG A 98 4.55 3.96 5.60
C ARG A 98 5.46 3.14 6.51
N ALA A 99 6.28 3.80 7.30
CA ALA A 99 7.18 3.14 8.26
C ALA A 99 6.41 2.40 9.36
N LEU A 100 5.33 2.99 9.87
CA LEU A 100 4.45 2.37 10.86
C LEU A 100 3.75 1.13 10.28
N LEU A 101 3.21 1.24 9.07
CA LEU A 101 2.56 0.12 8.38
C LEU A 101 3.53 -1.04 8.15
N LYS A 102 4.74 -0.74 7.64
CA LYS A 102 5.78 -1.76 7.43
C LYS A 102 6.08 -2.52 8.72
N ARG A 103 6.26 -1.80 9.84
CA ARG A 103 6.50 -2.40 11.14
C ARG A 103 5.32 -3.26 11.62
N TYR A 104 4.10 -2.78 11.48
CA TYR A 104 2.89 -3.49 11.85
C TYR A 104 2.74 -4.80 11.06
N LEU A 105 2.84 -4.74 9.75
CA LEU A 105 2.73 -5.90 8.87
C LEU A 105 3.82 -6.94 9.18
N PHE A 106 5.05 -6.49 9.44
CA PHE A 106 6.13 -7.37 9.85
C PHE A 106 5.81 -8.09 11.17
N GLN A 107 5.32 -7.36 12.17
CA GLN A 107 4.93 -7.95 13.46
C GLN A 107 3.78 -8.95 13.30
N GLU A 108 2.75 -8.59 12.53
CA GLU A 108 1.57 -9.43 12.33
C GLU A 108 1.92 -10.76 11.61
N THR A 109 2.86 -10.72 10.66
CA THR A 109 3.21 -11.90 9.87
C THR A 109 4.36 -12.72 10.42
N SER A 110 5.29 -12.11 11.18
CA SER A 110 6.45 -12.83 11.73
C SER A 110 6.11 -13.80 12.88
N CYS A 111 5.02 -13.54 13.59
CA CYS A 111 4.64 -14.31 14.77
C CYS A 111 3.81 -15.57 14.47
N LYS A 112 3.32 -15.72 13.25
CA LYS A 112 2.39 -16.79 12.88
C LYS A 112 2.90 -17.51 11.63
N PRO A 113 3.08 -18.84 11.66
CA PRO A 113 3.43 -19.59 10.46
C PRO A 113 2.24 -19.58 9.48
N VAL A 114 2.54 -19.53 8.19
CA VAL A 114 1.52 -19.69 7.15
C VAL A 114 0.98 -21.11 7.19
N LEU A 115 -0.28 -21.26 7.56
CA LEU A 115 -1.00 -22.54 7.45
C LEU A 115 -1.52 -22.69 6.03
N LYS A 116 -0.92 -23.61 5.26
CA LYS A 116 -1.34 -23.84 3.87
C LYS A 116 -2.77 -24.37 3.81
N ASN A 117 -3.59 -23.71 3.02
CA ASN A 117 -4.90 -24.25 2.65
C ASN A 117 -4.74 -25.24 1.49
N PRO A 118 -5.14 -26.53 1.65
CA PRO A 118 -5.00 -27.54 0.61
C PRO A 118 -5.70 -27.17 -0.70
N GLN A 119 -6.85 -26.54 -0.63
CA GLN A 119 -7.60 -26.11 -1.82
C GLN A 119 -6.86 -25.03 -2.60
N ILE A 120 -6.24 -24.08 -1.91
CA ILE A 120 -5.39 -23.06 -2.55
C ILE A 120 -4.14 -23.70 -3.16
N ALA A 121 -3.51 -24.68 -2.46
CA ALA A 121 -2.32 -25.35 -2.93
C ALA A 121 -2.52 -26.15 -4.24
N GLU A 122 -3.74 -26.53 -4.54
CA GLU A 122 -4.11 -27.18 -5.79
C GLU A 122 -3.91 -26.27 -7.00
N TYR A 123 -4.26 -24.99 -6.85
CA TYR A 123 -4.19 -23.98 -7.91
C TYR A 123 -2.91 -23.13 -7.84
N LEU A 124 -2.44 -22.81 -6.63
CA LEU A 124 -1.26 -22.01 -6.41
C LEU A 124 -0.07 -22.94 -6.07
N ASN A 125 0.70 -23.29 -7.07
CA ASN A 125 1.83 -24.22 -6.97
C ASN A 125 3.01 -23.75 -7.86
N ASN A 126 4.06 -24.53 -7.98
CA ASN A 126 5.27 -24.17 -8.74
C ASN A 126 5.07 -24.03 -10.26
N HIS A 127 3.90 -24.37 -10.81
CA HIS A 127 3.52 -24.11 -12.19
C HIS A 127 2.69 -22.82 -12.33
N THR A 128 2.48 -22.10 -11.24
CA THR A 128 1.71 -20.85 -11.20
C THR A 128 2.64 -19.68 -10.97
N ILE A 129 2.50 -18.62 -11.77
CA ILE A 129 3.07 -17.30 -11.46
C ILE A 129 2.05 -16.54 -10.60
N ALA A 130 2.49 -16.05 -9.45
CA ALA A 130 1.69 -15.22 -8.56
C ALA A 130 2.08 -13.75 -8.72
N ILE A 131 1.16 -12.91 -9.19
CA ILE A 131 1.28 -11.45 -9.15
C ILE A 131 0.70 -11.01 -7.80
N ASN A 132 1.58 -10.60 -6.90
CA ASN A 132 1.25 -10.29 -5.52
C ASN A 132 1.18 -8.77 -5.29
N PHE A 133 0.00 -8.29 -4.94
CA PHE A 133 -0.26 -6.90 -4.55
C PHE A 133 -0.10 -6.69 -3.04
N ASN A 134 0.12 -7.77 -2.27
CA ASN A 134 0.40 -7.67 -0.84
C ASN A 134 1.89 -7.44 -0.62
N TYR A 135 2.23 -6.84 0.50
CA TYR A 135 3.60 -6.64 0.96
C TYR A 135 4.20 -7.88 1.64
N THR A 136 3.34 -8.87 1.94
CA THR A 136 3.67 -10.05 2.74
C THR A 136 4.10 -11.23 1.89
N LYS A 137 4.82 -12.19 2.49
CA LYS A 137 5.31 -13.40 1.84
C LYS A 137 4.35 -14.59 1.91
N THR A 138 3.08 -14.36 2.27
CA THR A 138 2.10 -15.45 2.42
C THR A 138 2.01 -16.33 1.17
N ALA A 139 2.11 -15.74 -0.01
CA ALA A 139 2.07 -16.45 -1.30
C ALA A 139 3.29 -17.37 -1.51
N GLU A 140 4.46 -17.04 -0.96
CA GLU A 140 5.68 -17.85 -1.08
C GLU A 140 5.58 -19.21 -0.39
N ALA A 141 4.62 -19.36 0.54
CA ALA A 141 4.32 -20.67 1.11
C ALA A 141 3.79 -21.66 0.07
N TYR A 142 3.26 -21.21 -1.06
CA TYR A 142 2.64 -22.03 -2.09
C TYR A 142 3.49 -22.14 -3.35
N THR A 143 4.11 -21.07 -3.80
CA THR A 143 4.92 -21.01 -5.01
C THR A 143 6.14 -20.13 -4.81
N SER A 144 7.27 -20.51 -5.44
CA SER A 144 8.47 -19.68 -5.50
C SER A 144 8.44 -18.63 -6.63
N ASN A 145 7.38 -18.62 -7.44
CA ASN A 145 7.27 -17.75 -8.61
C ASN A 145 6.36 -16.56 -8.29
N VAL A 146 6.77 -15.72 -7.34
CA VAL A 146 6.02 -14.55 -6.88
C VAL A 146 6.64 -13.29 -7.45
N ILE A 147 5.79 -12.44 -8.03
CA ILE A 147 6.15 -11.09 -8.51
C ILE A 147 5.43 -10.10 -7.62
N TYR A 148 6.18 -9.28 -6.90
CA TYR A 148 5.65 -8.23 -6.04
C TYR A 148 5.43 -6.93 -6.82
N VAL A 149 4.18 -6.43 -6.84
CA VAL A 149 3.84 -5.19 -7.56
C VAL A 149 4.21 -3.95 -6.75
N HIS A 150 4.00 -4.02 -5.44
CA HIS A 150 4.20 -2.89 -4.52
C HIS A 150 5.42 -3.08 -3.60
N GLY A 151 6.40 -3.91 -4.01
CA GLY A 151 7.51 -4.27 -3.14
C GLY A 151 7.11 -5.28 -2.07
N SER A 152 8.03 -5.61 -1.19
CA SER A 152 7.83 -6.58 -0.10
C SER A 152 8.42 -6.08 1.22
N LEU A 153 7.99 -6.66 2.33
CA LEU A 153 8.50 -6.31 3.66
C LEU A 153 10.01 -6.56 3.80
N GLU A 154 10.57 -7.48 3.04
CA GLU A 154 12.01 -7.84 3.12
C GLU A 154 12.86 -7.12 2.08
N GLU A 155 12.32 -6.81 0.90
CA GLU A 155 12.99 -6.04 -0.14
C GLU A 155 12.86 -4.56 0.18
N ASN A 156 13.59 -4.10 1.11
CA ASN A 156 13.84 -2.73 1.57
C ASN A 156 12.76 -1.66 1.44
N ASP A 157 11.72 -1.80 0.61
CA ASP A 157 10.67 -0.78 0.49
C ASP A 157 9.31 -1.33 0.09
N ILE A 158 8.26 -0.83 0.78
CA ILE A 158 6.88 -0.97 0.36
C ILE A 158 6.47 0.29 -0.38
N ILE A 159 5.83 0.13 -1.53
CA ILE A 159 5.35 1.24 -2.34
C ILE A 159 3.90 1.50 -1.93
N LEU A 160 3.68 2.55 -1.17
CA LEU A 160 2.37 3.13 -0.90
C LEU A 160 2.17 4.28 -1.87
N GLY A 161 1.02 4.35 -2.49
CA GLY A 161 0.72 5.48 -3.35
C GLY A 161 -0.37 5.14 -4.36
N TYR A 162 -0.68 6.12 -5.19
CA TYR A 162 -1.64 6.03 -6.28
C TYR A 162 -0.96 6.44 -7.60
N ASP A 163 -1.48 5.96 -8.71
CA ASP A 163 -1.01 6.40 -10.02
C ASP A 163 -1.72 7.71 -10.39
N TYR A 164 -0.95 8.79 -10.55
CA TYR A 164 -1.46 10.11 -10.91
C TYR A 164 -1.69 10.27 -12.43
N ARG A 165 -1.23 9.31 -13.24
CA ARG A 165 -1.29 9.39 -14.70
C ARG A 165 -2.72 9.40 -15.26
N ASP A 166 -3.69 8.96 -14.47
CA ASP A 166 -5.11 9.01 -14.84
C ASP A 166 -5.79 10.34 -14.45
N GLU A 167 -5.06 11.28 -13.81
CA GLU A 167 -5.58 12.57 -13.38
C GLU A 167 -5.28 13.65 -14.44
N PRO A 168 -6.31 14.15 -15.17
CA PRO A 168 -6.09 15.10 -16.28
C PRO A 168 -5.41 16.41 -15.89
N CYS A 169 -5.47 16.78 -14.59
CA CYS A 169 -4.89 18.02 -14.09
C CYS A 169 -3.40 17.93 -13.79
N LEU A 170 -2.86 16.74 -13.54
CA LEU A 170 -1.44 16.56 -13.24
C LEU A 170 -0.62 16.18 -14.47
N ALA A 171 -1.26 15.59 -15.48
CA ALA A 171 -0.63 15.24 -16.76
C ALA A 171 -0.14 16.44 -17.60
N GLN A 172 -0.49 17.68 -17.20
CA GLN A 172 -0.10 18.90 -17.93
C GLN A 172 1.28 19.45 -17.54
N PHE A 173 2.02 18.79 -16.63
CA PHE A 173 3.28 19.28 -16.07
C PHE A 173 4.50 18.38 -16.36
N GLU A 174 4.37 17.43 -17.28
CA GLU A 174 5.47 16.54 -17.71
C GLU A 174 6.27 17.09 -18.92
N ASP A 175 6.22 18.39 -19.24
CA ASP A 175 7.03 19.03 -20.31
C ASP A 175 8.22 19.83 -19.74
#